data_f7ab38ba8a8447cb0a840b45b57e750c
#
_entry.id   f7ab38ba8a8447cb0a840b45b57e750c
#
_cell.length_a   1.000
_cell.length_b   1.000
_cell.length_c   1.000
_cell.angle_alpha   90.00
_cell.angle_beta   90.00
_cell.angle_gamma   90.00
#
_symmetry.space_group_name_H-M   'P 1'
#
loop_
_entity.id
_entity.type
_entity.pdbx_description
1 polymer ?
#
loop_
_entity_poly.entity_id
_entity_poly.type
_entity_poly.pdbx_seq_one_letter_code
_entity_poly.pdbx_strand_id
1 'polypeptide(L)'
;MQNQKIRIRLKAFDYRLIDKSAMEIVETAKRTGAVVKGPIPLPTRIERFDVLRSPHVNKTSRDQFEIRTHLRLMDIMDPTDKTVDALMKLDLPAGVDVEIKL
;
A
#
# COMPACT_ATOMS: atom_id res chain seq x y z
N MET A 1 -29.85 -0.45 -10.60
CA MET A 1 -28.93 0.18 -9.66
C MET A 1 -27.56 -0.39 -9.78
N GLN A 2 -26.59 0.45 -9.92
CA GLN A 2 -25.23 -0.01 -10.14
C GLN A 2 -24.52 -0.20 -8.80
N ASN A 3 -23.88 -1.34 -8.66
CA ASN A 3 -23.03 -1.59 -7.51
C ASN A 3 -21.71 -0.85 -7.73
N GLN A 4 -21.50 0.17 -6.97
CA GLN A 4 -20.24 0.88 -6.98
C GLN A 4 -19.25 0.16 -6.07
N LYS A 5 -18.00 0.20 -6.48
CA LYS A 5 -16.94 -0.27 -5.62
C LYS A 5 -15.74 0.62 -5.78
N ILE A 6 -15.02 0.79 -4.68
CA ILE A 6 -13.77 1.53 -4.68
C ILE A 6 -12.65 0.53 -4.51
N ARG A 7 -11.74 0.50 -5.45
CA ARG A 7 -10.57 -0.35 -5.36
C ARG A 7 -9.39 0.49 -4.87
N ILE A 8 -8.79 0.06 -3.78
CA ILE A 8 -7.67 0.76 -3.17
C ILE A 8 -6.45 -0.12 -3.23
N ARG A 9 -5.39 0.42 -3.79
CA ARG A 9 -4.11 -0.26 -3.89
C ARG A 9 -3.10 0.51 -3.08
N LEU A 10 -2.48 -0.18 -2.13
CA LEU A 10 -1.45 0.40 -1.27
C LEU A 10 -0.09 -0.12 -1.66
N LYS A 11 0.90 0.73 -1.57
CA LYS A 11 2.26 0.41 -1.93
C LYS A 11 3.20 1.07 -0.94
N ALA A 12 4.10 0.32 -0.38
CA ALA A 12 5.07 0.84 0.57
C ALA A 12 6.30 -0.05 0.64
N PHE A 13 7.41 0.53 1.03
CA PHE A 13 8.63 -0.23 1.26
C PHE A 13 8.64 -0.90 2.63
N ASP A 14 7.89 -0.35 3.58
CA ASP A 14 7.82 -0.89 4.93
C ASP A 14 6.49 -1.63 5.12
N TYR A 15 6.57 -2.94 5.43
CA TYR A 15 5.37 -3.74 5.60
C TYR A 15 4.54 -3.30 6.81
N ARG A 16 5.18 -2.75 7.83
CA ARG A 16 4.46 -2.28 9.03
C ARG A 16 3.60 -1.08 8.71
N LEU A 17 4.13 -0.14 7.94
CA LEU A 17 3.39 1.04 7.53
C LEU A 17 2.22 0.68 6.63
N ILE A 18 2.42 -0.24 5.70
CA ILE A 18 1.35 -0.62 4.78
C ILE A 18 0.23 -1.35 5.50
N ASP A 19 0.57 -2.21 6.46
CA ASP A 19 -0.44 -2.94 7.23
C ASP A 19 -1.22 -1.99 8.13
N LYS A 20 -0.55 -1.05 8.77
CA LYS A 20 -1.20 -0.05 9.59
C LYS A 20 -2.14 0.82 8.77
N SER A 21 -1.69 1.27 7.61
CA SER A 21 -2.51 2.08 6.72
C SER A 21 -3.72 1.31 6.21
N ALA A 22 -3.53 0.03 5.88
CA ALA A 22 -4.64 -0.82 5.46
C ALA A 22 -5.69 -0.95 6.54
N MET A 23 -5.27 -1.14 7.79
CA MET A 23 -6.21 -1.22 8.92
C MET A 23 -6.96 0.09 9.13
N GLU A 24 -6.30 1.22 9.00
CA GLU A 24 -6.94 2.51 9.14
C GLU A 24 -8.02 2.72 8.07
N ILE A 25 -7.73 2.32 6.84
CA ILE A 25 -8.70 2.41 5.75
C ILE A 25 -9.88 1.49 6.01
N VAL A 26 -9.63 0.27 6.45
CA VAL A 26 -10.68 -0.69 6.75
C VAL A 26 -11.60 -0.16 7.85
N GLU A 27 -11.04 0.34 8.93
CA GLU A 27 -11.80 0.88 10.03
C GLU A 27 -12.64 2.09 9.60
N THR A 28 -12.04 2.97 8.82
CA THR A 28 -12.73 4.16 8.31
C THR A 28 -13.91 3.76 7.44
N ALA A 29 -13.71 2.82 6.53
CA ALA A 29 -14.77 2.37 5.64
C ALA A 29 -15.90 1.68 6.41
N LYS A 30 -15.56 0.83 7.36
CA LYS A 30 -16.56 0.15 8.18
C LYS A 30 -17.38 1.13 9.03
N ARG A 31 -16.73 2.17 9.52
CA ARG A 31 -17.41 3.20 10.32
C ARG A 31 -18.49 3.90 9.51
N THR A 32 -18.30 4.03 8.20
CA THR A 32 -19.27 4.66 7.32
C THR A 32 -20.32 3.70 6.77
N GLY A 33 -20.26 2.44 7.16
CA GLY A 33 -21.26 1.45 6.75
C GLY A 33 -20.93 0.67 5.49
N ALA A 34 -19.77 0.90 4.90
CA ALA A 34 -19.37 0.18 3.72
C ALA A 34 -18.85 -1.23 4.06
N VAL A 35 -18.92 -2.13 3.09
CA VAL A 35 -18.40 -3.48 3.24
C VAL A 35 -17.01 -3.51 2.62
N VAL A 36 -16.04 -4.03 3.37
CA VAL A 36 -14.66 -4.09 2.93
C VAL A 36 -14.26 -5.51 2.65
N LYS A 37 -13.70 -5.74 1.48
CA LYS A 37 -13.11 -7.01 1.08
C LYS A 37 -11.60 -6.86 1.03
N GLY A 38 -10.90 -7.65 1.81
CA GLY A 38 -9.47 -7.54 1.97
C GLY A 38 -9.10 -6.95 3.31
N PRO A 39 -7.89 -6.51 3.51
CA PRO A 39 -6.83 -6.36 2.51
C PRO A 39 -6.24 -7.69 2.05
N ILE A 40 -5.93 -7.76 0.78
CA ILE A 40 -5.32 -8.92 0.17
C ILE A 40 -3.86 -8.59 -0.10
N PRO A 41 -2.92 -9.36 0.46
CA PRO A 41 -1.52 -9.14 0.14
C PRO A 41 -1.23 -9.62 -1.28
N LEU A 42 -0.65 -8.75 -2.07
CA LEU A 42 -0.17 -9.10 -3.39
C LEU A 42 1.31 -9.50 -3.30
N PRO A 43 1.83 -10.19 -4.30
CA PRO A 43 3.25 -10.57 -4.26
C PRO A 43 4.15 -9.37 -4.06
N THR A 44 5.10 -9.51 -3.14
CA THR A 44 6.08 -8.47 -2.87
C THR A 44 7.06 -8.39 -4.03
N ARG A 45 7.24 -7.18 -4.55
CA ARG A 45 8.22 -6.96 -5.60
C ARG A 45 9.58 -6.74 -4.96
N ILE A 46 10.56 -7.51 -5.40
CA ILE A 46 11.92 -7.43 -4.87
C ILE A 46 12.84 -6.99 -6.00
N GLU A 47 13.54 -5.90 -5.80
CA GLU A 47 14.54 -5.41 -6.72
C GLU A 47 15.89 -5.46 -6.02
N ARG A 48 16.88 -6.04 -6.71
CA ARG A 48 18.22 -6.19 -6.16
C ARG A 48 19.18 -5.38 -7.01
N PHE A 49 20.03 -4.64 -6.33
CA PHE A 49 21.02 -3.80 -6.98
C PHE A 49 22.38 -4.13 -6.43
N ASP A 50 23.34 -4.27 -7.35
CA ASP A 50 24.75 -4.40 -7.00
C ASP A 50 25.40 -3.05 -7.15
N VAL A 51 26.03 -2.58 -6.10
CA VAL A 51 26.74 -1.31 -6.13
C VAL A 51 28.21 -1.56 -5.88
N LEU A 52 29.03 -1.13 -6.82
CA LEU A 52 30.48 -1.14 -6.66
C LEU A 52 30.90 0.21 -6.09
N ARG A 53 31.40 0.19 -4.87
CA ARG A 53 31.78 1.44 -4.21
C ARG A 53 33.06 2.01 -4.72
N SER A 54 33.98 1.18 -5.11
CA SER A 54 35.26 1.63 -5.63
C SER A 54 35.81 0.61 -6.60
N PRO A 55 36.28 1.06 -7.78
CA PRO A 55 36.87 0.15 -8.74
C PRO A 55 38.22 -0.42 -8.29
N HIS A 56 38.86 0.22 -7.33
CA HIS A 56 40.17 -0.24 -6.85
C HIS A 56 40.09 -1.17 -5.66
N VAL A 57 38.95 -1.26 -5.04
CA VAL A 57 38.79 -2.10 -3.88
C VAL A 57 38.44 -3.50 -4.36
N ASN A 58 38.89 -4.45 -3.63
CA ASN A 58 38.69 -5.84 -3.98
C ASN A 58 37.21 -6.23 -3.91
N LYS A 59 36.95 -7.50 -4.12
CA LYS A 59 35.60 -8.02 -4.28
C LYS A 59 34.68 -7.78 -3.09
N THR A 60 35.23 -7.47 -1.93
CA THR A 60 34.43 -7.26 -0.73
C THR A 60 33.74 -5.92 -0.70
N SER A 61 34.05 -5.01 -1.60
CA SER A 61 33.43 -3.70 -1.64
C SER A 61 32.11 -3.68 -2.39
N ARG A 62 31.67 -4.81 -2.87
CA ARG A 62 30.40 -4.93 -3.55
C ARG A 62 29.27 -4.98 -2.54
N ASP A 63 28.40 -3.97 -2.56
CA ASP A 63 27.22 -3.94 -1.74
C ASP A 63 26.01 -4.34 -2.56
N GLN A 64 25.21 -5.20 -1.97
CA GLN A 64 23.93 -5.57 -2.58
C GLN A 64 22.83 -4.87 -1.83
N PHE A 65 22.00 -4.15 -2.57
CA PHE A 65 20.80 -3.54 -2.00
C PHE A 65 19.58 -4.27 -2.49
N GLU A 66 18.68 -4.50 -1.59
CA GLU A 66 17.40 -5.11 -1.86
C GLU A 66 16.32 -4.11 -1.53
N ILE A 67 15.48 -3.79 -2.51
CA ILE A 67 14.32 -2.96 -2.28
C ILE A 67 13.09 -3.85 -2.39
N ARG A 68 12.35 -3.95 -1.31
CA ARG A 68 11.11 -4.72 -1.27
C ARG A 68 9.94 -3.77 -1.29
N THR A 69 9.09 -3.94 -2.29
CA THR A 69 7.88 -3.15 -2.40
C THR A 69 6.69 -4.03 -2.04
N HIS A 70 6.05 -3.70 -0.93
CA HIS A 70 4.87 -4.42 -0.48
C HIS A 70 3.63 -3.84 -1.10
N LEU A 71 2.70 -4.70 -1.47
CA LEU A 71 1.46 -4.30 -2.12
C LEU A 71 0.29 -4.90 -1.36
N ARG A 72 -0.76 -4.10 -1.20
CA ARG A 72 -2.02 -4.55 -0.61
C ARG A 72 -3.15 -4.05 -1.48
N LEU A 73 -4.15 -4.88 -1.66
CA LEU A 73 -5.32 -4.55 -2.45
C LEU A 73 -6.57 -4.74 -1.59
N MET A 74 -7.47 -3.78 -1.65
CA MET A 74 -8.75 -3.93 -0.99
C MET A 74 -9.84 -3.33 -1.84
N ASP A 75 -11.04 -3.88 -1.72
CA ASP A 75 -12.22 -3.38 -2.39
C ASP A 75 -13.23 -2.94 -1.34
N ILE A 76 -13.75 -1.74 -1.51
CA ILE A 76 -14.81 -1.23 -0.66
C ILE A 76 -16.09 -1.29 -1.46
N MET A 77 -17.00 -2.12 -0.99
CA MET A 77 -18.28 -2.36 -1.65
C MET A 77 -19.35 -1.45 -1.04
N ASP A 78 -20.27 -1.01 -1.88
CA ASP A 78 -21.38 -0.17 -1.46
C ASP A 78 -20.95 1.08 -0.70
N PRO A 79 -19.99 1.84 -1.25
CA PRO A 79 -19.55 3.06 -0.59
C PRO A 79 -20.64 4.12 -0.61
N THR A 80 -20.72 4.89 0.46
CA THR A 80 -21.60 6.06 0.52
C THR A 80 -20.77 7.31 0.30
N ASP A 81 -21.43 8.46 0.17
CA ASP A 81 -20.71 9.72 0.09
C ASP A 81 -19.85 9.95 1.33
N LYS A 82 -20.32 9.49 2.48
CA LYS A 82 -19.55 9.58 3.73
C LYS A 82 -18.27 8.75 3.65
N THR A 83 -18.34 7.59 3.00
CA THR A 83 -17.16 6.74 2.84
C THR A 83 -16.11 7.45 2.01
N VAL A 84 -16.50 8.03 0.89
CA VAL A 84 -15.57 8.74 0.01
C VAL A 84 -14.95 9.93 0.76
N ASP A 85 -15.77 10.72 1.44
CA ASP A 85 -15.27 11.87 2.19
C ASP A 85 -14.30 11.45 3.30
N ALA A 86 -14.63 10.40 4.03
CA ALA A 86 -13.77 9.91 5.10
C ALA A 86 -12.43 9.43 4.58
N LEU A 87 -12.43 8.75 3.44
CA LEU A 87 -11.18 8.27 2.84
C LEU A 87 -10.33 9.43 2.32
N MET A 88 -10.96 10.46 1.78
CA MET A 88 -10.25 11.63 1.29
C MET A 88 -9.61 12.44 2.42
N LYS A 89 -10.21 12.40 3.60
CA LYS A 89 -9.70 13.11 4.78
C LYS A 89 -8.72 12.28 5.60
N LEU A 90 -8.58 11.02 5.26
CA LEU A 90 -7.71 10.14 6.02
C LEU A 90 -6.25 10.54 5.83
N ASP A 91 -5.56 10.74 6.93
CA ASP A 91 -4.16 11.11 6.93
C ASP A 91 -3.32 9.86 7.11
N LEU A 92 -2.70 9.41 6.03
CA LEU A 92 -1.86 8.21 6.06
C LEU A 92 -0.41 8.58 6.26
N PRO A 93 0.39 7.68 6.86
CA PRO A 93 1.80 7.97 7.08
C PRO A 93 2.55 8.20 5.77
N ALA A 94 3.57 9.03 5.83
CA ALA A 94 4.48 9.21 4.73
C ALA A 94 5.16 7.87 4.40
N GLY A 95 5.41 7.62 3.14
CA GLY A 95 6.01 6.36 2.70
C GLY A 95 5.02 5.33 2.21
N VAL A 96 3.74 5.62 2.31
CA VAL A 96 2.68 4.77 1.75
C VAL A 96 2.06 5.47 0.56
N ASP A 97 2.12 4.83 -0.58
CA ASP A 97 1.50 5.33 -1.79
C ASP A 97 0.11 4.69 -1.93
N VAL A 98 -0.89 5.51 -2.16
CA VAL A 98 -2.28 5.08 -2.23
C VAL A 98 -2.83 5.40 -3.60
N GLU A 99 -3.36 4.39 -4.26
CA GLU A 99 -4.01 4.54 -5.54
C GLU A 99 -5.47 4.12 -5.37
N ILE A 100 -6.38 5.01 -5.72
CA ILE A 100 -7.81 4.78 -5.57
C ILE A 100 -8.46 4.80 -6.95
N LYS A 101 -9.17 3.73 -7.27
CA LYS A 101 -9.95 3.62 -8.50
C LYS A 101 -11.42 3.45 -8.17
N LEU A 102 -12.22 4.25 -8.79
CA LEU A 102 -13.67 4.18 -8.68
C LEU A 102 -14.28 3.23 -9.69
#